data_2e3aa635220eeac271101c07bdb20181
#
_entry.id   2e3aa635220eeac271101c07bdb20181
#
_cell.length_a   1.000
_cell.length_b   1.000
_cell.length_c   1.000
_cell.angle_alpha   90.00
_cell.angle_beta   90.00
_cell.angle_gamma   90.00
#
_symmetry.space_group_name_H-M   'P 1'
#
loop_
_entity.id
_entity.type
_entity.pdbx_description
1 polymer ?
#
loop_
_entity_poly.entity_id
_entity_poly.type
_entity_poly.pdbx_seq_one_letter_code
_entity_poly.pdbx_strand_id
1 'polypeptide(L)'
;SLKGRKYSSDLTSGRSNGYTTSDFIENPAYMIEDIGRKFLGASIDTATFDDYGTKTTGKLKNIFNTSNTSDVKLRFSQYSLEDADGVLKKICRQSGLFYHFNESGALRIFGRKRAGTYASGDITQTIDFNDCNIENIALTDSGHIRNKISLTYNFDYGSEQTIENTSSSEDSTSKGTSSSGYNITNELIFDAPYISDSTVADAYEDTLLDYYKDRKPVLKITTSKMKYVNIEIGDIVILSNFPSDLKIFGTALASSDYFMVTNVSKLPNMTKLTLTEVS
;
A
#
# COMPACT_ATOMS: atom_id res chain seq x y z
N SER A 1 -26.25 -18.91 -10.64
CA SER A 1 -24.83 -18.62 -10.35
C SER A 1 -24.55 -17.17 -10.73
N LEU A 2 -24.16 -16.35 -9.79
CA LEU A 2 -23.66 -14.99 -10.04
C LEU A 2 -22.37 -15.13 -10.86
N LYS A 3 -22.45 -14.87 -12.15
CA LYS A 3 -21.25 -14.82 -12.99
C LYS A 3 -20.54 -13.51 -12.70
N GLY A 4 -19.31 -13.58 -12.19
CA GLY A 4 -18.46 -12.43 -11.98
C GLY A 4 -18.19 -11.65 -13.28
N ARG A 5 -17.75 -10.42 -13.14
CA ARG A 5 -17.38 -9.57 -14.25
C ARG A 5 -16.07 -10.05 -14.88
N LYS A 6 -16.01 -10.11 -16.19
CA LYS A 6 -14.82 -10.51 -16.95
C LYS A 6 -14.00 -9.31 -17.38
N TYR A 7 -12.71 -9.56 -17.63
CA TYR A 7 -11.83 -8.56 -18.22
C TYR A 7 -12.39 -8.09 -19.57
N SER A 8 -12.40 -6.77 -19.78
CA SER A 8 -12.72 -6.17 -21.06
C SER A 8 -11.47 -6.05 -21.95
N SER A 9 -11.64 -5.75 -23.24
CA SER A 9 -10.52 -5.43 -24.12
C SER A 9 -9.66 -4.28 -23.59
N ASP A 10 -10.26 -3.30 -22.94
CA ASP A 10 -9.53 -2.14 -22.39
C ASP A 10 -8.55 -2.53 -21.28
N LEU A 11 -8.80 -3.64 -20.60
CA LEU A 11 -7.94 -4.17 -19.53
C LEU A 11 -6.92 -5.20 -20.03
N THR A 12 -7.01 -5.67 -21.26
CA THR A 12 -6.18 -6.77 -21.79
C THR A 12 -5.49 -6.44 -23.10
N SER A 13 -6.10 -5.66 -23.98
CA SER A 13 -5.56 -5.39 -25.32
C SER A 13 -4.29 -4.53 -25.27
N GLY A 14 -3.22 -5.03 -25.87
CA GLY A 14 -1.92 -4.37 -25.89
C GLY A 14 -1.17 -4.37 -24.56
N ARG A 15 -1.68 -5.10 -23.56
CA ARG A 15 -1.07 -5.19 -22.21
C ARG A 15 -0.49 -6.58 -21.98
N SER A 16 0.72 -6.63 -21.42
CA SER A 16 1.40 -7.88 -21.05
C SER A 16 1.12 -8.29 -19.61
N ASN A 17 -0.14 -8.15 -19.15
CA ASN A 17 -0.51 -8.38 -17.76
C ASN A 17 -0.90 -9.83 -17.42
N GLY A 18 -0.94 -10.72 -18.42
CA GLY A 18 -1.20 -12.15 -18.24
C GLY A 18 -2.68 -12.55 -18.12
N TYR A 19 -3.62 -11.62 -18.34
CA TYR A 19 -5.07 -11.88 -18.32
C TYR A 19 -5.67 -11.85 -19.74
N THR A 20 -6.79 -12.55 -19.88
CA THR A 20 -7.57 -12.62 -21.12
C THR A 20 -9.02 -12.20 -20.87
N THR A 21 -9.76 -11.88 -21.93
CA THR A 21 -11.19 -11.54 -21.83
C THR A 21 -12.08 -12.68 -21.35
N SER A 22 -11.54 -13.90 -21.23
CA SER A 22 -12.26 -15.04 -20.63
C SER A 22 -12.12 -15.10 -19.11
N ASP A 23 -11.10 -14.46 -18.53
CA ASP A 23 -10.83 -14.48 -17.10
C ASP A 23 -11.81 -13.55 -16.34
N PHE A 24 -12.10 -13.89 -15.08
CA PHE A 24 -12.85 -13.00 -14.18
C PHE A 24 -11.92 -11.98 -13.53
N ILE A 25 -12.43 -10.76 -13.32
CA ILE A 25 -11.71 -9.71 -12.61
C ILE A 25 -11.76 -10.04 -11.11
N GLU A 26 -10.74 -10.70 -10.61
CA GLU A 26 -10.54 -11.01 -9.19
C GLU A 26 -9.35 -10.26 -8.59
N ASN A 27 -8.45 -9.74 -9.45
CA ASN A 27 -7.31 -8.96 -9.01
C ASN A 27 -7.74 -7.54 -8.60
N PRO A 28 -7.44 -7.09 -7.36
CA PRO A 28 -7.92 -5.82 -6.84
C PRO A 28 -7.44 -4.60 -7.64
N ALA A 29 -6.23 -4.61 -8.22
CA ALA A 29 -5.76 -3.51 -9.07
C ALA A 29 -6.71 -3.32 -10.26
N TYR A 30 -7.03 -4.39 -10.96
CA TYR A 30 -7.92 -4.30 -12.12
C TYR A 30 -9.40 -4.13 -11.75
N MET A 31 -9.82 -4.51 -10.53
CA MET A 31 -11.14 -4.13 -10.01
C MET A 31 -11.25 -2.60 -9.88
N ILE A 32 -10.22 -1.96 -9.31
CA ILE A 32 -10.16 -0.51 -9.16
C ILE A 32 -10.15 0.17 -10.54
N GLU A 33 -9.36 -0.34 -11.48
CA GLU A 33 -9.29 0.19 -12.85
C GLU A 33 -10.65 0.11 -13.56
N ASP A 34 -11.31 -1.05 -13.50
CA ASP A 34 -12.61 -1.27 -14.15
C ASP A 34 -13.70 -0.33 -13.59
N ILE A 35 -13.71 -0.15 -12.27
CA ILE A 35 -14.62 0.79 -11.60
C ILE A 35 -14.29 2.23 -12.01
N GLY A 36 -13.00 2.61 -12.00
CA GLY A 36 -12.56 3.94 -12.42
C GLY A 36 -12.99 4.30 -13.84
N ARG A 37 -12.78 3.37 -14.79
CA ARG A 37 -13.19 3.58 -16.19
C ARG A 37 -14.70 3.68 -16.37
N LYS A 38 -15.45 2.77 -15.76
CA LYS A 38 -16.88 2.59 -16.09
C LYS A 38 -17.83 3.43 -15.26
N PHE A 39 -17.49 3.69 -14.03
CA PHE A 39 -18.39 4.39 -13.11
C PHE A 39 -17.93 5.82 -12.81
N LEU A 40 -16.61 6.08 -12.86
CA LEU A 40 -16.09 7.43 -12.68
C LEU A 40 -15.77 8.13 -14.00
N GLY A 41 -15.70 7.39 -15.13
CA GLY A 41 -15.26 7.94 -16.40
C GLY A 41 -13.81 8.48 -16.37
N ALA A 42 -13.01 7.96 -15.46
CA ALA A 42 -11.65 8.43 -15.23
C ALA A 42 -10.69 8.01 -16.35
N SER A 43 -9.78 8.90 -16.70
CA SER A 43 -8.55 8.52 -17.39
C SER A 43 -7.71 7.66 -16.45
N ILE A 44 -6.94 6.71 -16.98
CA ILE A 44 -6.21 5.72 -16.19
C ILE A 44 -4.71 5.78 -16.50
N ASP A 45 -3.89 5.87 -15.48
CA ASP A 45 -2.45 5.63 -15.59
C ASP A 45 -2.19 4.10 -15.61
N THR A 46 -2.33 3.50 -16.78
CA THR A 46 -2.26 2.04 -16.96
C THR A 46 -0.95 1.43 -16.49
N ALA A 47 0.14 2.18 -16.50
CA ALA A 47 1.45 1.70 -16.06
C ALA A 47 1.43 1.31 -14.57
N THR A 48 0.78 2.12 -13.72
CA THR A 48 0.70 1.80 -12.29
C THR A 48 -0.20 0.58 -12.02
N PHE A 49 -1.28 0.42 -12.79
CA PHE A 49 -2.15 -0.75 -12.65
C PHE A 49 -1.46 -2.05 -13.09
N ASP A 50 -0.66 -2.02 -14.16
CA ASP A 50 0.12 -3.18 -14.60
C ASP A 50 1.27 -3.49 -13.64
N ASP A 51 1.89 -2.46 -13.07
CA ASP A 51 2.96 -2.60 -12.10
C ASP A 51 2.49 -3.35 -10.83
N TYR A 52 1.26 -3.11 -10.37
CA TYR A 52 0.69 -3.82 -9.22
C TYR A 52 -0.07 -5.09 -9.60
N GLY A 53 -0.80 -5.08 -10.70
CA GLY A 53 -1.78 -6.11 -11.04
C GLY A 53 -1.29 -7.23 -11.96
N THR A 54 -0.11 -7.13 -12.58
CA THR A 54 0.38 -8.19 -13.48
C THR A 54 0.45 -9.54 -12.79
N LYS A 55 -0.12 -10.56 -13.43
CA LYS A 55 -0.42 -11.89 -12.87
C LYS A 55 0.79 -12.58 -12.23
N THR A 56 1.97 -12.45 -12.82
CA THR A 56 3.17 -13.17 -12.36
C THR A 56 4.20 -12.28 -11.68
N THR A 57 4.22 -10.98 -11.97
CA THR A 57 5.27 -10.04 -11.54
C THR A 57 4.75 -8.82 -10.79
N GLY A 58 3.42 -8.68 -10.66
CA GLY A 58 2.82 -7.49 -10.04
C GLY A 58 3.21 -7.30 -8.58
N LYS A 59 3.38 -6.07 -8.16
CA LYS A 59 3.79 -5.67 -6.80
C LYS A 59 2.79 -6.06 -5.70
N LEU A 60 1.54 -6.41 -6.05
CA LEU A 60 0.57 -6.98 -5.09
C LEU A 60 1.15 -8.17 -4.33
N LYS A 61 1.97 -9.01 -4.99
CA LYS A 61 2.64 -10.14 -4.33
C LYS A 61 3.54 -9.70 -3.17
N ASN A 62 4.19 -8.54 -3.31
CA ASN A 62 5.07 -8.01 -2.28
C ASN A 62 4.29 -7.37 -1.13
N ILE A 63 3.05 -6.92 -1.37
CA ILE A 63 2.14 -6.46 -0.32
C ILE A 63 1.69 -7.67 0.51
N PHE A 64 1.32 -8.76 -0.13
CA PHE A 64 0.83 -9.97 0.52
C PHE A 64 1.94 -10.99 0.83
N ASN A 65 3.21 -10.65 0.63
CA ASN A 65 4.37 -11.53 0.86
C ASN A 65 4.15 -12.98 0.37
N THR A 66 3.42 -13.13 -0.72
CA THR A 66 3.21 -14.45 -1.29
C THR A 66 4.44 -14.85 -2.10
N SER A 67 5.23 -15.76 -1.59
CA SER A 67 6.29 -16.45 -2.35
C SER A 67 5.69 -17.32 -3.48
N ASN A 68 4.39 -17.53 -3.46
CA ASN A 68 3.65 -18.29 -4.44
C ASN A 68 3.27 -17.43 -5.65
N THR A 69 3.30 -18.05 -6.81
CA THR A 69 2.83 -17.54 -8.10
C THR A 69 1.31 -17.32 -8.15
N SER A 70 0.62 -17.47 -7.03
CA SER A 70 -0.82 -17.30 -6.92
C SER A 70 -1.21 -15.83 -7.01
N ASP A 71 -2.16 -15.53 -7.88
CA ASP A 71 -2.79 -14.21 -7.95
C ASP A 71 -3.42 -13.85 -6.60
N VAL A 72 -3.20 -12.63 -6.17
CA VAL A 72 -4.00 -12.05 -5.09
C VAL A 72 -5.41 -11.84 -5.61
N LYS A 73 -6.38 -12.56 -5.05
CA LYS A 73 -7.76 -12.54 -5.49
C LYS A 73 -8.67 -12.06 -4.38
N LEU A 74 -9.54 -11.13 -4.74
CA LEU A 74 -10.65 -10.71 -3.88
C LEU A 74 -11.96 -11.20 -4.46
N ARG A 75 -12.87 -11.62 -3.58
CA ARG A 75 -14.25 -11.95 -3.92
C ARG A 75 -15.17 -10.81 -3.52
N PHE A 76 -15.25 -9.82 -4.40
CA PHE A 76 -16.11 -8.65 -4.18
C PHE A 76 -17.49 -8.88 -4.80
N SER A 77 -18.54 -8.65 -4.03
CA SER A 77 -19.91 -8.57 -4.50
C SER A 77 -20.59 -7.34 -3.94
N GLN A 78 -21.30 -6.62 -4.79
CA GLN A 78 -22.08 -5.45 -4.43
C GLN A 78 -23.55 -5.72 -4.74
N TYR A 79 -24.40 -5.67 -3.74
CA TYR A 79 -25.83 -5.94 -3.83
C TYR A 79 -26.71 -4.75 -3.41
N SER A 80 -26.11 -3.69 -2.91
CA SER A 80 -26.78 -2.42 -2.59
C SER A 80 -26.17 -1.27 -3.42
N LEU A 81 -26.95 -0.22 -3.61
CA LEU A 81 -26.45 1.00 -4.24
C LEU A 81 -25.44 1.69 -3.30
N GLU A 82 -24.27 1.94 -3.82
CA GLU A 82 -23.19 2.66 -3.13
C GLU A 82 -22.45 3.52 -4.14
N ASP A 83 -21.87 4.63 -3.70
CA ASP A 83 -21.04 5.44 -4.57
C ASP A 83 -19.72 4.73 -4.95
N ALA A 84 -19.17 5.08 -6.11
CA ALA A 84 -17.98 4.43 -6.62
C ALA A 84 -16.75 4.65 -5.70
N ASP A 85 -16.66 5.79 -5.03
CA ASP A 85 -15.59 6.11 -4.09
C ASP A 85 -15.64 5.20 -2.86
N GLY A 86 -16.82 4.96 -2.30
CA GLY A 86 -17.03 4.02 -1.20
C GLY A 86 -16.60 2.60 -1.56
N VAL A 87 -16.97 2.13 -2.77
CA VAL A 87 -16.55 0.82 -3.28
C VAL A 87 -15.05 0.74 -3.46
N LEU A 88 -14.42 1.76 -4.06
CA LEU A 88 -12.96 1.82 -4.23
C LEU A 88 -12.24 1.76 -2.88
N LYS A 89 -12.70 2.53 -1.89
CA LYS A 89 -12.13 2.51 -0.52
C LYS A 89 -12.20 1.14 0.13
N LYS A 90 -13.30 0.41 -0.05
CA LYS A 90 -13.45 -0.96 0.47
C LYS A 90 -12.46 -1.93 -0.17
N ILE A 91 -12.29 -1.89 -1.50
CA ILE A 91 -11.33 -2.72 -2.21
C ILE A 91 -9.91 -2.36 -1.79
N CYS A 92 -9.57 -1.07 -1.76
CA CYS A 92 -8.27 -0.58 -1.35
C CYS A 92 -7.90 -1.03 0.07
N ARG A 93 -8.84 -0.89 1.02
CA ARG A 93 -8.61 -1.29 2.41
C ARG A 93 -8.24 -2.76 2.55
N GLN A 94 -8.78 -3.65 1.71
CA GLN A 94 -8.54 -5.09 1.81
C GLN A 94 -7.41 -5.59 0.89
N SER A 95 -6.87 -4.71 0.07
CA SER A 95 -5.76 -5.02 -0.84
C SER A 95 -4.46 -4.32 -0.48
N GLY A 96 -4.44 -3.45 0.54
CA GLY A 96 -3.28 -2.63 0.86
C GLY A 96 -2.93 -1.61 -0.23
N LEU A 97 -3.86 -1.39 -1.17
CA LEU A 97 -3.74 -0.40 -2.22
C LEU A 97 -4.34 0.93 -1.80
N PHE A 98 -3.86 1.98 -2.42
CA PHE A 98 -4.37 3.34 -2.33
C PHE A 98 -4.55 3.87 -3.75
N TYR A 99 -5.43 4.83 -3.94
CA TYR A 99 -5.61 5.50 -5.22
C TYR A 99 -5.60 7.01 -5.07
N HIS A 100 -5.20 7.69 -6.11
CA HIS A 100 -5.33 9.13 -6.26
C HIS A 100 -5.38 9.50 -7.73
N PHE A 101 -5.72 10.75 -8.01
CA PHE A 101 -5.60 11.31 -9.33
C PHE A 101 -4.28 12.08 -9.44
N ASN A 102 -3.48 11.74 -10.46
CA ASN A 102 -2.21 12.41 -10.72
C ASN A 102 -2.44 13.83 -11.31
N GLU A 103 -1.36 14.54 -11.58
CA GLU A 103 -1.43 15.92 -12.13
C GLU A 103 -2.16 16.03 -13.45
N SER A 104 -2.19 14.98 -14.26
CA SER A 104 -2.94 14.93 -15.53
C SER A 104 -4.41 14.56 -15.33
N GLY A 105 -4.87 14.35 -14.11
CA GLY A 105 -6.21 13.89 -13.78
C GLY A 105 -6.45 12.40 -14.06
N ALA A 106 -5.40 11.62 -14.30
CA ALA A 106 -5.53 10.18 -14.46
C ALA A 106 -5.53 9.47 -13.10
N LEU A 107 -6.42 8.48 -12.95
CA LEU A 107 -6.46 7.61 -11.80
C LEU A 107 -5.19 6.75 -11.75
N ARG A 108 -4.55 6.76 -10.61
CA ARG A 108 -3.31 6.05 -10.30
C ARG A 108 -3.48 5.24 -9.01
N ILE A 109 -2.80 4.11 -8.91
CA ILE A 109 -2.74 3.32 -7.67
C ILE A 109 -1.30 3.22 -7.17
N PHE A 110 -1.18 3.06 -5.87
CA PHE A 110 0.06 2.71 -5.20
C PHE A 110 -0.25 1.82 -4.00
N GLY A 111 0.74 1.13 -3.48
CA GLY A 111 0.58 0.27 -2.31
C GLY A 111 1.86 0.22 -1.50
N ARG A 112 1.72 -0.07 -0.22
CA ARG A 112 2.86 -0.27 0.66
C ARG A 112 3.26 -1.74 0.62
N LYS A 113 4.49 -2.00 0.19
CA LYS A 113 5.09 -3.33 0.29
C LYS A 113 5.46 -3.65 1.73
N ARG A 114 5.61 -4.92 2.03
CA ARG A 114 6.17 -5.38 3.29
C ARG A 114 7.61 -4.85 3.46
N ALA A 115 8.00 -4.50 4.68
CA ALA A 115 9.37 -4.10 5.00
C ALA A 115 10.39 -5.15 4.53
N GLY A 116 11.55 -4.71 4.05
CA GLY A 116 12.58 -5.59 3.50
C GLY A 116 12.32 -6.12 2.08
N THR A 117 11.17 -5.77 1.46
CA THR A 117 10.88 -6.17 0.06
C THR A 117 11.10 -5.05 -0.96
N TYR A 118 11.51 -3.87 -0.51
CA TYR A 118 11.86 -2.77 -1.38
C TYR A 118 13.22 -3.01 -2.05
N ALA A 119 13.32 -2.61 -3.31
CA ALA A 119 14.52 -2.76 -4.13
C ALA A 119 14.81 -1.48 -4.92
N SER A 120 15.98 -1.38 -5.51
CA SER A 120 16.36 -0.21 -6.32
C SER A 120 15.40 0.09 -7.48
N GLY A 121 14.73 -0.92 -8.01
CA GLY A 121 13.69 -0.76 -9.05
C GLY A 121 12.40 -0.11 -8.56
N ASP A 122 12.21 0.05 -7.25
CA ASP A 122 11.04 0.75 -6.69
C ASP A 122 11.27 2.25 -6.55
N ILE A 123 12.53 2.69 -6.60
CA ILE A 123 12.89 4.09 -6.39
C ILE A 123 12.41 4.92 -7.58
N THR A 124 11.46 5.81 -7.33
CA THR A 124 11.00 6.79 -8.31
C THR A 124 12.00 7.94 -8.44
N GLN A 125 12.55 8.40 -7.30
CA GLN A 125 13.45 9.53 -7.26
C GLN A 125 14.45 9.43 -6.10
N THR A 126 15.70 9.86 -6.37
CA THR A 126 16.69 10.12 -5.32
C THR A 126 16.67 11.62 -4.99
N ILE A 127 16.45 11.94 -3.73
CA ILE A 127 16.46 13.33 -3.23
C ILE A 127 17.81 13.63 -2.59
N ASP A 128 18.51 14.61 -3.14
CA ASP A 128 19.77 15.07 -2.56
C ASP A 128 19.46 15.95 -1.32
N PHE A 129 20.01 15.58 -0.18
CA PHE A 129 19.84 16.32 1.07
C PHE A 129 20.27 17.80 0.95
N ASN A 130 21.30 18.10 0.12
CA ASN A 130 21.75 19.45 -0.11
C ASN A 130 20.76 20.32 -0.91
N ASP A 131 19.78 19.72 -1.56
CA ASP A 131 18.74 20.42 -2.33
C ASP A 131 17.47 20.67 -1.54
N CYS A 132 17.43 20.27 -0.27
CA CYS A 132 16.22 20.39 0.53
C CYS A 132 16.52 20.93 1.93
N ASN A 133 15.49 21.52 2.53
CA ASN A 133 15.48 21.88 3.93
C ASN A 133 14.58 20.91 4.69
N ILE A 134 15.08 20.36 5.79
CA ILE A 134 14.24 19.59 6.71
C ILE A 134 13.47 20.56 7.59
N GLU A 135 12.14 20.52 7.48
CA GLU A 135 11.26 21.33 8.33
C GLU A 135 10.96 20.62 9.66
N ASN A 136 10.85 19.30 9.64
CA ASN A 136 10.56 18.52 10.83
C ASN A 136 11.00 17.07 10.68
N ILE A 137 11.41 16.46 11.80
CA ILE A 137 11.65 15.03 11.95
C ILE A 137 10.82 14.55 13.12
N ALA A 138 9.95 13.59 12.89
CA ALA A 138 9.08 13.03 13.91
C ALA A 138 9.04 11.50 13.79
N LEU A 139 8.51 10.83 14.79
CA LEU A 139 8.05 9.45 14.69
C LEU A 139 6.53 9.44 14.53
N THR A 140 5.99 8.40 13.88
CA THR A 140 4.55 8.16 13.91
C THR A 140 4.02 8.10 15.33
N ASP A 141 2.75 8.41 15.53
CA ASP A 141 2.14 8.43 16.85
C ASP A 141 2.20 7.04 17.51
N SER A 142 2.63 7.00 18.77
CA SER A 142 2.66 5.77 19.58
C SER A 142 1.28 5.15 19.81
N GLY A 143 0.22 5.95 19.77
CA GLY A 143 -1.17 5.46 19.84
C GLY A 143 -1.58 4.58 18.67
N HIS A 144 -0.83 4.60 17.57
CA HIS A 144 -1.09 3.78 16.40
C HIS A 144 -0.33 2.44 16.40
N ILE A 145 0.54 2.18 17.38
CA ILE A 145 1.24 0.89 17.47
C ILE A 145 0.23 -0.22 17.71
N ARG A 146 0.33 -1.27 16.90
CA ARG A 146 -0.41 -2.53 17.07
C ARG A 146 0.60 -3.66 16.96
N ASN A 147 0.79 -4.38 18.04
CA ASN A 147 1.75 -5.48 18.11
C ASN A 147 1.09 -6.86 18.04
N LYS A 148 -0.21 -6.89 17.85
CA LYS A 148 -0.99 -8.06 17.53
C LYS A 148 -2.05 -7.72 16.51
N ILE A 149 -2.14 -8.54 15.46
CA ILE A 149 -3.16 -8.40 14.41
C ILE A 149 -3.95 -9.70 14.35
N SER A 150 -5.24 -9.58 14.12
CA SER A 150 -6.13 -10.70 13.80
C SER A 150 -7.05 -10.29 12.66
N LEU A 151 -7.19 -11.13 11.64
CA LEU A 151 -8.13 -10.90 10.55
C LEU A 151 -9.36 -11.78 10.71
N THR A 152 -10.53 -11.20 10.44
CA THR A 152 -11.74 -11.95 10.08
C THR A 152 -11.92 -11.90 8.58
N TYR A 153 -12.13 -13.03 7.92
CA TYR A 153 -12.20 -13.10 6.47
C TYR A 153 -13.25 -14.10 5.98
N ASN A 154 -13.40 -14.25 4.67
CA ASN A 154 -14.34 -15.14 4.00
C ASN A 154 -15.81 -14.83 4.35
N PHE A 155 -16.36 -13.78 3.72
CA PHE A 155 -17.75 -13.39 3.95
C PHE A 155 -18.74 -14.42 3.36
N ASP A 156 -19.61 -14.94 4.23
CA ASP A 156 -20.74 -15.76 3.81
C ASP A 156 -21.98 -14.89 3.57
N TYR A 157 -22.39 -14.80 2.33
CA TYR A 157 -23.56 -14.02 1.92
C TYR A 157 -24.90 -14.62 2.39
N GLY A 158 -24.90 -15.87 2.83
CA GLY A 158 -26.10 -16.52 3.37
C GLY A 158 -26.37 -16.13 4.81
N SER A 159 -25.34 -16.03 5.62
CA SER A 159 -25.41 -15.61 7.02
C SER A 159 -25.09 -14.12 7.25
N GLU A 160 -24.70 -13.41 6.19
CA GLU A 160 -24.31 -12.00 6.20
C GLU A 160 -23.19 -11.66 7.20
N GLN A 161 -22.22 -12.56 7.36
CA GLN A 161 -21.07 -12.36 8.27
C GLN A 161 -19.78 -12.99 7.73
N THR A 162 -18.64 -12.56 8.24
CA THR A 162 -17.36 -13.24 8.04
C THR A 162 -17.32 -14.49 8.91
N ILE A 163 -16.91 -15.63 8.33
CA ILE A 163 -17.00 -16.95 8.95
C ILE A 163 -15.65 -17.55 9.38
N GLU A 164 -14.55 -16.95 8.97
CA GLU A 164 -13.21 -17.46 9.28
C GLU A 164 -12.36 -16.40 9.94
N ASN A 165 -11.40 -16.85 10.77
CA ASN A 165 -10.43 -16.00 11.44
C ASN A 165 -9.02 -16.52 11.18
N THR A 166 -8.06 -15.60 11.09
CA THR A 166 -6.64 -15.97 11.11
C THR A 166 -6.19 -16.39 12.51
N SER A 167 -5.05 -17.02 12.58
CA SER A 167 -4.44 -17.47 13.84
C SER A 167 -3.82 -16.35 14.69
N SER A 168 -4.01 -15.11 14.37
CA SER A 168 -3.41 -13.91 14.96
C SER A 168 -1.86 -13.90 14.98
N SER A 169 -1.26 -12.91 14.33
CA SER A 169 0.19 -12.66 14.39
C SER A 169 0.53 -11.66 15.49
N GLU A 170 1.60 -11.94 16.24
CA GLU A 170 2.07 -11.09 17.34
C GLU A 170 3.58 -10.84 17.21
N ASP A 171 4.02 -9.59 17.37
CA ASP A 171 5.43 -9.22 17.45
C ASP A 171 5.88 -9.13 18.91
N SER A 172 6.69 -10.11 19.34
CA SER A 172 7.17 -10.21 20.72
C SER A 172 8.16 -9.08 21.07
N THR A 173 8.85 -8.52 20.11
CA THR A 173 9.80 -7.42 20.32
C THR A 173 9.05 -6.13 20.60
N SER A 174 8.05 -5.81 19.80
CA SER A 174 7.20 -4.64 19.99
C SER A 174 6.35 -4.73 21.25
N LYS A 175 5.83 -5.92 21.56
CA LYS A 175 5.13 -6.19 22.83
C LYS A 175 6.06 -6.02 24.03
N GLY A 176 7.31 -6.49 23.88
CA GLY A 176 8.30 -6.52 24.95
C GLY A 176 8.03 -7.60 25.99
N THR A 177 9.05 -7.82 26.80
CA THR A 177 8.94 -8.63 28.01
C THR A 177 8.88 -7.72 29.23
N SER A 178 8.53 -8.26 30.38
CA SER A 178 8.48 -7.51 31.65
C SER A 178 9.79 -6.79 32.01
N SER A 179 10.89 -7.13 31.34
CA SER A 179 12.22 -6.53 31.57
C SER A 179 12.71 -5.61 30.45
N SER A 180 12.12 -5.62 29.26
CA SER A 180 12.68 -4.90 28.09
C SER A 180 11.65 -4.30 27.13
N GLY A 181 10.41 -4.13 27.55
CA GLY A 181 9.37 -3.56 26.71
C GLY A 181 8.14 -3.15 27.48
N TYR A 182 7.13 -2.75 26.77
CA TYR A 182 5.90 -2.27 27.41
C TYR A 182 5.05 -3.39 28.02
N ASN A 183 5.31 -4.67 27.64
CA ASN A 183 4.52 -5.85 28.02
C ASN A 183 3.00 -5.64 27.86
N ILE A 184 2.64 -4.89 26.84
CA ILE A 184 1.25 -4.52 26.53
C ILE A 184 0.90 -5.12 25.18
N THR A 185 -0.14 -5.95 25.15
CA THR A 185 -0.75 -6.38 23.89
C THR A 185 -1.72 -5.31 23.43
N ASN A 186 -1.43 -4.75 22.26
CA ASN A 186 -2.29 -3.79 21.59
C ASN A 186 -2.76 -4.43 20.27
N GLU A 187 -3.97 -4.99 20.30
CA GLU A 187 -4.54 -5.76 19.21
C GLU A 187 -5.33 -4.88 18.25
N LEU A 188 -5.19 -5.17 16.95
CA LEU A 188 -6.08 -4.71 15.89
C LEU A 188 -6.82 -5.91 15.31
N ILE A 189 -8.14 -5.89 15.43
CA ILE A 189 -9.01 -6.83 14.70
C ILE A 189 -9.40 -6.15 13.40
N PHE A 190 -9.06 -6.78 12.26
CA PHE A 190 -9.31 -6.23 10.94
C PHE A 190 -10.30 -7.12 10.18
N ASP A 191 -11.41 -6.53 9.74
CA ASP A 191 -12.41 -7.24 8.95
C ASP A 191 -12.10 -7.14 7.45
N ALA A 192 -11.88 -8.30 6.82
CA ALA A 192 -11.48 -8.46 5.43
C ALA A 192 -12.45 -9.40 4.65
N PRO A 193 -13.74 -9.04 4.54
CA PRO A 193 -14.77 -9.91 4.00
C PRO A 193 -14.52 -10.39 2.56
N TYR A 194 -13.73 -9.65 1.78
CA TYR A 194 -13.48 -10.00 0.37
C TYR A 194 -12.28 -10.93 0.18
N ILE A 195 -11.45 -11.13 1.18
CA ILE A 195 -10.42 -12.17 1.17
C ILE A 195 -11.09 -13.51 1.47
N SER A 196 -10.86 -14.51 0.61
CA SER A 196 -11.46 -15.85 0.77
C SER A 196 -10.42 -16.96 0.86
N ASP A 197 -9.15 -16.64 0.69
CA ASP A 197 -8.03 -17.58 0.75
C ASP A 197 -7.26 -17.36 2.04
N SER A 198 -7.07 -18.42 2.82
CA SER A 198 -6.37 -18.34 4.11
C SER A 198 -4.92 -17.89 3.97
N THR A 199 -4.22 -18.35 2.91
CA THR A 199 -2.83 -17.97 2.67
C THR A 199 -2.69 -16.46 2.40
N VAL A 200 -3.67 -15.89 1.67
CA VAL A 200 -3.75 -14.46 1.41
C VAL A 200 -4.09 -13.70 2.68
N ALA A 201 -5.00 -14.23 3.50
CA ALA A 201 -5.38 -13.62 4.78
C ALA A 201 -4.18 -13.57 5.75
N ASP A 202 -3.49 -14.68 5.95
CA ASP A 202 -2.30 -14.76 6.82
C ASP A 202 -1.18 -13.82 6.33
N ALA A 203 -0.93 -13.79 5.02
CA ALA A 203 0.09 -12.91 4.44
C ALA A 203 -0.28 -11.42 4.59
N TYR A 204 -1.56 -11.08 4.50
CA TYR A 204 -2.02 -9.70 4.71
C TYR A 204 -1.94 -9.29 6.18
N GLU A 205 -2.26 -10.20 7.08
CA GLU A 205 -2.09 -10.02 8.53
C GLU A 205 -0.64 -9.69 8.89
N ASP A 206 0.32 -10.49 8.39
CA ASP A 206 1.75 -10.24 8.58
C ASP A 206 2.18 -8.87 8.06
N THR A 207 1.65 -8.47 6.90
CA THR A 207 1.96 -7.15 6.31
C THR A 207 1.43 -6.02 7.18
N LEU A 208 0.22 -6.16 7.72
CA LEU A 208 -0.36 -5.19 8.65
C LEU A 208 0.46 -5.13 9.94
N LEU A 209 0.90 -6.29 10.46
CA LEU A 209 1.75 -6.33 11.65
C LEU A 209 3.07 -5.59 11.42
N ASP A 210 3.78 -5.87 10.33
CA ASP A 210 5.02 -5.17 9.97
C ASP A 210 4.83 -3.65 9.85
N TYR A 211 3.65 -3.24 9.43
CA TYR A 211 3.33 -1.83 9.31
C TYR A 211 3.09 -1.14 10.66
N TYR A 212 2.36 -1.79 11.56
CA TYR A 212 1.87 -1.18 12.79
C TYR A 212 2.69 -1.48 14.04
N LYS A 213 3.58 -2.50 14.02
CA LYS A 213 4.31 -2.94 15.20
C LYS A 213 5.28 -1.92 15.76
N ASP A 214 5.85 -1.03 14.92
CA ASP A 214 6.87 -0.06 15.29
C ASP A 214 6.53 1.34 14.83
N ARG A 215 7.06 2.31 15.55
CA ARG A 215 7.02 3.71 15.11
C ARG A 215 7.97 3.93 13.95
N LYS A 216 7.51 4.61 12.92
CA LYS A 216 8.28 4.91 11.72
C LYS A 216 8.72 6.37 11.69
N PRO A 217 9.96 6.68 11.28
CA PRO A 217 10.41 8.03 11.00
C PRO A 217 9.55 8.72 9.94
N VAL A 218 9.19 9.96 10.24
CA VAL A 218 8.46 10.84 9.33
C VAL A 218 9.28 12.12 9.16
N LEU A 219 9.64 12.42 7.92
CA LEU A 219 10.38 13.63 7.56
C LEU A 219 9.48 14.58 6.78
N LYS A 220 9.47 15.85 7.18
CA LYS A 220 8.88 16.93 6.38
C LYS A 220 10.01 17.73 5.78
N ILE A 221 10.07 17.76 4.45
CA ILE A 221 11.12 18.45 3.71
C ILE A 221 10.52 19.45 2.72
N THR A 222 11.25 20.49 2.44
CA THR A 222 10.91 21.50 1.45
C THR A 222 12.07 21.65 0.48
N THR A 223 11.77 21.68 -0.81
CA THR A 223 12.74 21.92 -1.88
C THR A 223 12.24 22.95 -2.87
N SER A 224 13.14 23.80 -3.36
CA SER A 224 12.88 24.75 -4.46
C SER A 224 13.38 24.25 -5.83
N LYS A 225 13.88 23.00 -5.88
CA LYS A 225 14.47 22.46 -7.12
C LYS A 225 13.38 21.88 -8.02
N MET A 226 13.29 22.36 -9.25
CA MET A 226 12.33 21.93 -10.26
C MET A 226 12.42 20.43 -10.59
N LYS A 227 13.58 19.79 -10.42
CA LYS A 227 13.75 18.35 -10.67
C LYS A 227 12.90 17.45 -9.78
N TYR A 228 12.35 17.96 -8.68
CA TYR A 228 11.52 17.21 -7.74
C TYR A 228 10.01 17.55 -7.86
N VAL A 229 9.64 18.39 -8.84
CA VAL A 229 8.24 18.80 -9.00
C VAL A 229 7.33 17.64 -9.41
N ASN A 230 7.86 16.62 -10.09
CA ASN A 230 7.10 15.47 -10.58
C ASN A 230 6.87 14.39 -9.51
N ILE A 231 7.39 14.58 -8.29
CA ILE A 231 7.14 13.64 -7.20
C ILE A 231 5.67 13.70 -6.81
N GLU A 232 5.07 12.51 -6.67
CA GLU A 232 3.66 12.34 -6.32
C GLU A 232 3.49 11.48 -5.05
N ILE A 233 2.28 11.48 -4.51
CA ILE A 233 1.92 10.61 -3.39
C ILE A 233 2.09 9.14 -3.82
N GLY A 234 2.68 8.33 -2.94
CA GLY A 234 2.95 6.91 -3.19
C GLY A 234 4.29 6.63 -3.85
N ASP A 235 5.00 7.65 -4.34
CA ASP A 235 6.35 7.48 -4.86
C ASP A 235 7.30 7.02 -3.76
N ILE A 236 8.23 6.14 -4.13
CA ILE A 236 9.30 5.68 -3.24
C ILE A 236 10.56 6.47 -3.53
N VAL A 237 11.10 7.09 -2.51
CA VAL A 237 12.30 7.92 -2.60
C VAL A 237 13.38 7.44 -1.62
N ILE A 238 14.62 7.72 -1.95
CA ILE A 238 15.76 7.61 -1.04
C ILE A 238 16.41 8.97 -0.87
N LEU A 239 17.08 9.17 0.27
CA LEU A 239 17.86 10.38 0.53
C LEU A 239 19.34 10.10 0.24
N SER A 240 19.98 10.95 -0.55
CA SER A 240 21.43 10.91 -0.80
C SER A 240 22.13 12.09 -0.14
N ASN A 241 23.45 11.96 0.07
CA ASN A 241 24.30 12.99 0.69
C ASN A 241 23.85 13.42 2.09
N PHE A 242 23.19 12.53 2.81
CA PHE A 242 22.80 12.75 4.19
C PHE A 242 24.06 12.74 5.08
N PRO A 243 24.26 13.73 5.97
CA PRO A 243 25.43 13.75 6.84
C PRO A 243 25.51 12.49 7.71
N SER A 244 26.66 11.81 7.70
CA SER A 244 26.86 10.52 8.38
C SER A 244 26.73 10.60 9.90
N ASP A 245 26.91 11.76 10.47
CA ASP A 245 26.78 12.05 11.90
C ASP A 245 25.35 12.43 12.32
N LEU A 246 24.49 12.74 11.35
CA LEU A 246 23.10 13.03 11.62
C LEU A 246 22.32 11.73 11.82
N LYS A 247 21.74 11.59 12.99
CA LYS A 247 20.92 10.44 13.37
C LYS A 247 19.47 10.83 13.53
N ILE A 248 18.59 10.00 12.99
CA ILE A 248 17.15 10.10 13.26
C ILE A 248 16.84 9.19 14.44
N PHE A 249 16.48 9.78 15.58
CA PHE A 249 16.18 9.06 16.83
C PHE A 249 17.25 8.03 17.24
N GLY A 250 18.53 8.37 17.03
CA GLY A 250 19.67 7.54 17.42
C GLY A 250 20.16 6.58 16.32
N THR A 251 19.42 6.42 15.21
CA THR A 251 19.81 5.60 14.07
C THR A 251 20.33 6.47 12.93
N ALA A 252 21.49 6.14 12.37
CA ALA A 252 21.99 6.80 11.17
C ALA A 252 21.12 6.37 9.98
N LEU A 253 20.76 7.33 9.12
CA LEU A 253 20.13 7.02 7.85
C LEU A 253 21.11 6.28 6.94
N ALA A 254 20.67 5.17 6.38
CA ALA A 254 21.40 4.48 5.34
C ALA A 254 20.88 4.90 3.95
N SER A 255 21.74 4.80 2.94
CA SER A 255 21.30 4.99 1.54
C SER A 255 20.31 3.92 1.06
N SER A 256 20.10 2.89 1.87
CA SER A 256 19.11 1.83 1.67
C SER A 256 17.78 2.08 2.39
N ASP A 257 17.63 3.20 3.09
CA ASP A 257 16.38 3.52 3.76
C ASP A 257 15.40 4.10 2.74
N TYR A 258 14.30 3.40 2.55
CA TYR A 258 13.26 3.77 1.61
C TYR A 258 12.18 4.57 2.31
N PHE A 259 11.75 5.64 1.67
CA PHE A 259 10.67 6.48 2.15
C PHE A 259 9.53 6.51 1.12
N MET A 260 8.32 6.36 1.59
CA MET A 260 7.13 6.61 0.78
C MET A 260 6.70 8.06 0.96
N VAL A 261 6.39 8.72 -0.13
CA VAL A 261 5.81 10.06 -0.13
C VAL A 261 4.33 9.94 0.29
N THR A 262 4.01 10.46 1.45
CA THR A 262 2.65 10.39 2.03
C THR A 262 1.86 11.68 1.88
N ASN A 263 2.54 12.79 1.60
CA ASN A 263 1.88 14.05 1.30
C ASN A 263 2.78 14.90 0.37
N VAL A 264 2.16 15.58 -0.59
CA VAL A 264 2.81 16.51 -1.51
C VAL A 264 2.02 17.81 -1.55
N SER A 265 2.72 18.93 -1.42
CA SER A 265 2.16 20.26 -1.63
C SER A 265 3.06 21.04 -2.59
N LYS A 266 2.55 21.30 -3.79
CA LYS A 266 3.27 22.03 -4.86
C LYS A 266 2.87 23.50 -4.85
N LEU A 267 3.82 24.34 -4.55
CA LEU A 267 3.68 25.79 -4.58
C LEU A 267 4.52 26.36 -5.74
N PRO A 268 4.26 27.56 -6.23
CA PRO A 268 4.95 28.12 -7.39
C PRO A 268 6.48 28.14 -7.31
N ASN A 269 7.04 28.22 -6.12
CA ASN A 269 8.48 28.34 -5.88
C ASN A 269 9.08 27.23 -5.01
N MET A 270 8.26 26.30 -4.53
CA MET A 270 8.74 25.20 -3.67
C MET A 270 7.80 23.99 -3.71
N THR A 271 8.36 22.81 -3.46
CA THR A 271 7.61 21.57 -3.22
C THR A 271 7.84 21.14 -1.78
N LYS A 272 6.75 20.88 -1.06
CA LYS A 272 6.78 20.30 0.29
C LYS A 272 6.39 18.84 0.23
N LEU A 273 7.20 18.00 0.86
CA LEU A 273 7.00 16.56 0.90
C LEU A 273 6.94 16.08 2.35
N THR A 274 6.04 15.17 2.62
CA THR A 274 6.07 14.35 3.84
C THR A 274 6.46 12.93 3.45
N LEU A 275 7.54 12.46 4.02
CA LEU A 275 8.15 11.17 3.76
C LEU A 275 7.99 10.29 4.99
N THR A 276 7.48 9.07 4.83
CA THR A 276 7.39 8.10 5.91
C THR A 276 8.28 6.90 5.54
N GLU A 277 9.14 6.48 6.47
CA GLU A 277 9.99 5.31 6.26
C GLU A 277 9.14 4.04 6.05
N VAL A 278 9.59 3.19 5.12
CA VAL A 278 8.92 1.94 4.74
C VAL A 278 9.86 0.73 4.68
N SER A 279 11.14 0.95 4.95
CA SER A 279 12.16 -0.12 5.03
C SER A 279 12.09 -0.91 6.33
#